data_cb85a05e875dffd5505eda8104438a6e
#
_entry.id   cb85a05e875dffd5505eda8104438a6e
#
_cell.length_a   1.000
_cell.length_b   1.000
_cell.length_c   1.000
_cell.angle_alpha   90.00
_cell.angle_beta   90.00
_cell.angle_gamma   90.00
#
_symmetry.space_group_name_H-M   'P 1'
#
loop_
_entity.id
_entity.type
_entity.pdbx_description
1 polymer ?
#
loop_
_entity_poly.entity_id
_entity_poly.type
_entity_poly.pdbx_seq_one_letter_code
_entity_poly.pdbx_strand_id
1 'polypeptide(L)'
;AAIVQTDIKRTLAYSSVAHAGFALVAIIALTPEGPSALLFYLLAYSFATVGAFAIVTLVRESDPAGNITGEATHLSQWAGLGRRSPVLAAAMSLFLLSFAGIPLTAGFMGKFTAFVAAADGGAWAIVLIAVAASIAAAFFYVRVIVLMFFTRPEESGKPGAQAVKPSPLTAAAIAVCAVGTVFLGVWPTPVLDLLAQAARFVA
;
A
#
# COMPACT_ATOMS: atom_id res chain seq x y z
N ALA A 1 4.59 5.80 -14.84
CA ALA A 1 5.69 6.44 -14.07
C ALA A 1 6.21 5.49 -12.99
N ALA A 2 5.38 4.92 -12.06
CA ALA A 2 5.82 4.04 -10.95
C ALA A 2 6.63 2.82 -11.39
N ILE A 3 6.27 2.18 -12.50
CA ILE A 3 6.90 0.95 -13.01
C ILE A 3 8.41 1.12 -13.29
N VAL A 4 8.82 2.29 -13.75
CA VAL A 4 10.22 2.59 -14.13
C VAL A 4 11.02 3.24 -13.02
N GLN A 5 10.43 3.44 -11.85
CA GLN A 5 11.14 4.05 -10.72
C GLN A 5 12.15 3.08 -10.12
N THR A 6 13.26 3.64 -9.68
CA THR A 6 14.32 2.94 -8.96
C THR A 6 14.44 3.39 -7.50
N ASP A 7 13.60 4.32 -7.09
CA ASP A 7 13.54 4.90 -5.74
C ASP A 7 12.21 4.48 -5.08
N ILE A 8 12.28 3.92 -3.86
CA ILE A 8 11.11 3.41 -3.14
C ILE A 8 10.12 4.52 -2.79
N LYS A 9 10.60 5.69 -2.36
CA LYS A 9 9.74 6.82 -2.00
C LYS A 9 9.01 7.36 -3.23
N ARG A 10 9.71 7.48 -4.37
CA ARG A 10 9.10 7.87 -5.64
C ARG A 10 8.10 6.84 -6.13
N THR A 11 8.41 5.55 -5.98
CA THR A 11 7.47 4.47 -6.33
C THR A 11 6.19 4.59 -5.52
N LEU A 12 6.29 4.79 -4.21
CA LEU A 12 5.12 5.00 -3.33
C LEU A 12 4.40 6.31 -3.62
N ALA A 13 5.11 7.39 -3.95
CA ALA A 13 4.49 8.66 -4.33
C ALA A 13 3.67 8.54 -5.63
N TYR A 14 4.19 7.90 -6.67
CA TYR A 14 3.40 7.63 -7.87
C TYR A 14 2.27 6.64 -7.64
N SER A 15 2.44 5.70 -6.70
CA SER A 15 1.37 4.85 -6.20
C SER A 15 0.23 5.69 -5.61
N SER A 16 0.55 6.72 -4.81
CA SER A 16 -0.46 7.60 -4.22
C SER A 16 -1.31 8.32 -5.27
N VAL A 17 -0.70 8.74 -6.38
CA VAL A 17 -1.45 9.33 -7.51
C VAL A 17 -2.43 8.33 -8.11
N ALA A 18 -2.01 7.07 -8.30
CA ALA A 18 -2.90 6.03 -8.81
C ALA A 18 -4.06 5.74 -7.83
N HIS A 19 -3.76 5.66 -6.52
CA HIS A 19 -4.78 5.43 -5.49
C HIS A 19 -5.77 6.59 -5.37
N ALA A 20 -5.33 7.83 -5.55
CA ALA A 20 -6.24 8.98 -5.65
C ALA A 20 -7.21 8.81 -6.83
N GLY A 21 -6.72 8.35 -7.99
CA GLY A 21 -7.58 8.02 -9.13
C GLY A 21 -8.60 6.92 -8.81
N PHE A 22 -8.18 5.82 -8.17
CA PHE A 22 -9.09 4.74 -7.78
C PHE A 22 -10.13 5.21 -6.75
N ALA A 23 -9.78 6.07 -5.81
CA ALA A 23 -10.70 6.65 -4.85
C ALA A 23 -11.78 7.49 -5.54
N LEU A 24 -11.41 8.29 -6.54
CA LEU A 24 -12.34 9.10 -7.31
C LEU A 24 -13.33 8.26 -8.13
N VAL A 25 -12.97 7.05 -8.53
CA VAL A 25 -13.91 6.14 -9.22
C VAL A 25 -15.14 5.88 -8.40
N ALA A 26 -15.04 5.83 -7.06
CA ALA A 26 -16.17 5.58 -6.17
C ALA A 26 -17.33 6.58 -6.33
N ILE A 27 -17.01 7.84 -6.65
CA ILE A 27 -18.01 8.93 -6.70
C ILE A 27 -18.39 9.36 -8.12
N ILE A 28 -17.75 8.81 -9.14
CA ILE A 28 -17.91 9.31 -10.52
C ILE A 28 -19.30 9.05 -11.09
N ALA A 29 -19.97 8.00 -10.61
CA ALA A 29 -21.30 7.63 -11.04
C ALA A 29 -22.43 8.28 -10.20
N LEU A 30 -22.07 9.08 -9.19
CA LEU A 30 -23.02 9.79 -8.31
C LEU A 30 -24.07 8.87 -7.66
N THR A 31 -23.68 7.64 -7.32
CA THR A 31 -24.55 6.69 -6.60
C THR A 31 -24.63 7.01 -5.11
N PRO A 32 -25.71 6.64 -4.41
CA PRO A 32 -25.85 6.84 -2.96
C PRO A 32 -24.73 6.16 -2.15
N GLU A 33 -24.18 5.06 -2.65
CA GLU A 33 -23.10 4.27 -2.02
C GLU A 33 -21.71 4.88 -2.28
N GLY A 34 -21.57 5.73 -3.28
CA GLY A 34 -20.30 6.35 -3.69
C GLY A 34 -19.53 7.01 -2.55
N PRO A 35 -20.15 7.91 -1.76
CA PRO A 35 -19.47 8.58 -0.64
C PRO A 35 -18.96 7.60 0.43
N SER A 36 -19.73 6.59 0.81
CA SER A 36 -19.30 5.58 1.79
C SER A 36 -18.15 4.72 1.26
N ALA A 37 -18.21 4.32 -0.02
CA ALA A 37 -17.14 3.58 -0.70
C ALA A 37 -15.85 4.41 -0.79
N LEU A 38 -15.95 5.71 -1.08
CA LEU A 38 -14.82 6.63 -1.07
C LEU A 38 -14.17 6.71 0.31
N LEU A 39 -14.98 6.93 1.36
CA LEU A 39 -14.49 7.05 2.74
C LEU A 39 -13.80 5.75 3.20
N PHE A 40 -14.39 4.60 2.88
CA PHE A 40 -13.81 3.30 3.18
C PHE A 40 -12.49 3.12 2.45
N TYR A 41 -12.43 3.49 1.16
CA TYR A 41 -11.20 3.44 0.38
C TYR A 41 -10.08 4.27 1.00
N LEU A 42 -10.37 5.52 1.37
CA LEU A 42 -9.40 6.44 1.98
C LEU A 42 -8.91 5.90 3.33
N LEU A 43 -9.79 5.34 4.16
CA LEU A 43 -9.43 4.72 5.42
C LEU A 43 -8.50 3.52 5.21
N ALA A 44 -8.87 2.59 4.32
CA ALA A 44 -8.09 1.42 3.98
C ALA A 44 -6.69 1.79 3.43
N TYR A 45 -6.65 2.78 2.55
CA TYR A 45 -5.42 3.30 1.97
C TYR A 45 -4.52 3.99 3.01
N SER A 46 -5.11 4.71 3.96
CA SER A 46 -4.37 5.40 5.03
C SER A 46 -3.60 4.43 5.90
N PHE A 47 -4.21 3.32 6.34
CA PHE A 47 -3.51 2.30 7.12
C PHE A 47 -2.30 1.74 6.38
N ALA A 48 -2.48 1.32 5.12
CA ALA A 48 -1.39 0.76 4.35
C ALA A 48 -0.28 1.80 4.08
N THR A 49 -0.64 3.06 3.82
CA THR A 49 0.31 4.13 3.51
C THR A 49 1.15 4.52 4.72
N VAL A 50 0.51 4.76 5.87
CA VAL A 50 1.21 5.09 7.12
C VAL A 50 2.14 3.95 7.51
N GLY A 51 1.68 2.69 7.44
CA GLY A 51 2.49 1.53 7.75
C GLY A 51 3.70 1.37 6.81
N ALA A 52 3.50 1.52 5.50
CA ALA A 52 4.56 1.42 4.51
C ALA A 52 5.62 2.52 4.69
N PHE A 53 5.21 3.79 4.84
CA PHE A 53 6.16 4.89 5.06
C PHE A 53 6.87 4.79 6.41
N ALA A 54 6.21 4.32 7.47
CA ALA A 54 6.87 4.04 8.74
C ALA A 54 8.01 3.02 8.58
N ILE A 55 7.80 1.96 7.77
CA ILE A 55 8.87 1.00 7.47
C ILE A 55 9.97 1.63 6.62
N VAL A 56 9.64 2.47 5.63
CA VAL A 56 10.65 3.16 4.81
C VAL A 56 11.60 3.98 5.68
N THR A 57 11.12 4.62 6.75
CA THR A 57 11.98 5.37 7.67
C THR A 57 12.95 4.50 8.48
N LEU A 58 12.69 3.21 8.60
CA LEU A 58 13.52 2.27 9.36
C LEU A 58 14.60 1.60 8.50
N VAL A 59 14.48 1.65 7.18
CA VAL A 59 15.45 1.03 6.26
C VAL A 59 16.50 2.07 5.91
N ARG A 60 17.74 1.83 6.35
CA ARG A 60 18.84 2.81 6.31
C ARG A 60 20.02 2.27 5.50
N GLU A 61 20.71 3.18 4.85
CA GLU A 61 22.00 2.93 4.21
C GLU A 61 23.10 2.90 5.28
N SER A 62 24.02 1.95 5.15
CA SER A 62 25.19 1.85 6.03
C SER A 62 26.47 1.80 5.23
N ASP A 63 27.54 2.38 5.81
CA ASP A 63 28.87 2.24 5.29
C ASP A 63 29.46 0.82 5.58
N PRO A 64 30.62 0.45 5.01
CA PRO A 64 31.26 -0.83 5.31
C PRO A 64 31.65 -1.00 6.79
N ALA A 65 31.77 0.07 7.56
CA ALA A 65 32.03 0.05 8.99
C ALA A 65 30.75 -0.16 9.83
N GLY A 66 29.55 -0.18 9.18
CA GLY A 66 28.28 -0.38 9.84
C GLY A 66 27.60 0.89 10.36
N ASN A 67 28.18 2.08 10.10
CA ASN A 67 27.55 3.34 10.48
C ASN A 67 26.42 3.71 9.52
N ILE A 68 25.34 4.28 10.05
CA ILE A 68 24.23 4.75 9.25
C ILE A 68 24.63 6.05 8.54
N THR A 69 24.58 6.04 7.21
CA THR A 69 24.97 7.18 6.36
C THR A 69 23.77 7.94 5.81
N GLY A 70 22.59 7.31 5.74
CA GLY A 70 21.40 7.94 5.19
C GLY A 70 20.19 7.02 5.11
N GLU A 71 19.21 7.44 4.33
CA GLU A 71 18.02 6.64 4.01
C GLU A 71 18.29 5.76 2.79
N ALA A 72 17.92 4.49 2.88
CA ALA A 72 18.02 3.57 1.75
C ALA A 72 16.86 3.79 0.79
N THR A 73 16.96 4.77 -0.07
CA THR A 73 15.88 5.12 -1.01
C THR A 73 15.91 4.30 -2.29
N HIS A 74 17.09 3.84 -2.73
CA HIS A 74 17.21 3.08 -3.96
C HIS A 74 16.70 1.64 -3.79
N LEU A 75 15.83 1.20 -4.71
CA LEU A 75 15.19 -0.13 -4.63
C LEU A 75 16.20 -1.27 -4.50
N SER A 76 17.35 -1.22 -5.19
CA SER A 76 18.36 -2.27 -5.08
C SER A 76 18.89 -2.47 -3.66
N GLN A 77 18.89 -1.45 -2.81
CA GLN A 77 19.33 -1.54 -1.41
C GLN A 77 18.36 -2.38 -0.55
N TRP A 78 17.11 -2.56 -1.00
CA TRP A 78 16.09 -3.38 -0.33
C TRP A 78 16.24 -4.87 -0.62
N ALA A 79 17.16 -5.25 -1.55
CA ALA A 79 17.44 -6.64 -1.87
C ALA A 79 17.85 -7.42 -0.61
N GLY A 80 17.24 -8.59 -0.42
CA GLY A 80 17.53 -9.47 0.72
C GLY A 80 17.06 -8.96 2.09
N LEU A 81 16.24 -7.91 2.16
CA LEU A 81 15.68 -7.41 3.42
C LEU A 81 14.91 -8.50 4.17
N GLY A 82 14.23 -9.40 3.47
CA GLY A 82 13.50 -10.51 4.05
C GLY A 82 14.37 -11.47 4.87
N ARG A 83 15.66 -11.58 4.55
CA ARG A 83 16.61 -12.40 5.33
C ARG A 83 17.17 -11.65 6.53
N ARG A 84 17.39 -10.33 6.41
CA ARG A 84 17.98 -9.49 7.46
C ARG A 84 16.95 -9.02 8.50
N SER A 85 15.73 -8.74 8.07
CA SER A 85 14.65 -8.23 8.89
C SER A 85 13.30 -8.80 8.43
N PRO A 86 13.04 -10.10 8.68
CA PRO A 86 11.87 -10.79 8.12
C PRO A 86 10.54 -10.18 8.54
N VAL A 87 10.43 -9.70 9.77
CA VAL A 87 9.19 -9.08 10.28
C VAL A 87 8.88 -7.78 9.55
N LEU A 88 9.87 -6.91 9.36
CA LEU A 88 9.67 -5.65 8.63
C LEU A 88 9.38 -5.89 7.14
N ALA A 89 10.09 -6.86 6.53
CA ALA A 89 9.85 -7.23 5.14
C ALA A 89 8.45 -7.85 4.95
N ALA A 90 7.98 -8.67 5.89
CA ALA A 90 6.63 -9.25 5.87
C ALA A 90 5.56 -8.15 6.04
N ALA A 91 5.74 -7.22 6.99
CA ALA A 91 4.83 -6.09 7.17
C ALA A 91 4.79 -5.19 5.93
N MET A 92 5.95 -4.88 5.33
CA MET A 92 6.00 -4.12 4.07
C MET A 92 5.27 -4.85 2.95
N SER A 93 5.46 -6.17 2.84
CA SER A 93 4.76 -6.98 1.84
C SER A 93 3.25 -6.98 2.04
N LEU A 94 2.76 -7.03 3.27
CA LEU A 94 1.33 -6.90 3.57
C LEU A 94 0.77 -5.58 3.04
N PHE A 95 1.46 -4.46 3.27
CA PHE A 95 1.01 -3.15 2.77
C PHE A 95 1.09 -3.07 1.24
N LEU A 96 2.13 -3.61 0.61
CA LEU A 96 2.26 -3.66 -0.84
C LEU A 96 1.19 -4.56 -1.48
N LEU A 97 0.83 -5.68 -0.87
CA LEU A 97 -0.27 -6.55 -1.31
C LEU A 97 -1.62 -5.85 -1.15
N SER A 98 -1.78 -5.05 -0.10
CA SER A 98 -2.96 -4.21 0.08
C SER A 98 -3.06 -3.15 -1.02
N PHE A 99 -1.98 -2.46 -1.36
CA PHE A 99 -1.96 -1.54 -2.50
C PHE A 99 -2.27 -2.24 -3.84
N ALA A 100 -1.74 -3.44 -4.04
CA ALA A 100 -2.06 -4.26 -5.21
C ALA A 100 -3.56 -4.62 -5.27
N GLY A 101 -4.23 -4.71 -4.12
CA GLY A 101 -5.63 -5.14 -4.02
C GLY A 101 -5.76 -6.65 -4.02
N ILE A 102 -4.90 -7.35 -3.27
CA ILE A 102 -5.00 -8.80 -3.09
C ILE A 102 -6.08 -9.11 -2.04
N PRO A 103 -6.94 -10.13 -2.27
CA PRO A 103 -7.97 -10.54 -1.31
C PRO A 103 -7.44 -10.70 0.12
N LEU A 104 -8.32 -10.51 1.10
CA LEU A 104 -8.03 -10.49 2.55
C LEU A 104 -7.28 -9.24 3.03
N THR A 105 -7.07 -8.24 2.17
CA THR A 105 -6.50 -6.95 2.56
C THR A 105 -7.51 -5.82 2.43
N ALA A 106 -7.34 -4.76 3.22
CA ALA A 106 -8.18 -3.58 3.18
C ALA A 106 -8.23 -2.93 1.78
N GLY A 107 -7.10 -2.93 1.06
CA GLY A 107 -7.02 -2.34 -0.29
C GLY A 107 -7.84 -3.09 -1.33
N PHE A 108 -8.01 -4.41 -1.19
CA PHE A 108 -8.93 -5.16 -2.02
C PHE A 108 -10.38 -4.70 -1.78
N MET A 109 -10.82 -4.69 -0.52
CA MET A 109 -12.18 -4.28 -0.18
C MET A 109 -12.47 -2.83 -0.58
N GLY A 110 -11.48 -1.93 -0.39
CA GLY A 110 -11.60 -0.54 -0.84
C GLY A 110 -11.80 -0.41 -2.35
N LYS A 111 -11.00 -1.11 -3.16
CA LYS A 111 -11.18 -1.12 -4.62
C LYS A 111 -12.50 -1.78 -5.03
N PHE A 112 -12.82 -2.90 -4.39
CA PHE A 112 -14.05 -3.64 -4.70
C PHE A 112 -15.28 -2.77 -4.48
N THR A 113 -15.43 -2.15 -3.31
CA THR A 113 -16.56 -1.28 -3.00
C THR A 113 -16.62 -0.05 -3.91
N ALA A 114 -15.46 0.57 -4.21
CA ALA A 114 -15.40 1.72 -5.11
C ALA A 114 -15.81 1.37 -6.55
N PHE A 115 -15.35 0.21 -7.04
CA PHE A 115 -15.67 -0.22 -8.40
C PHE A 115 -17.09 -0.71 -8.54
N VAL A 116 -17.65 -1.37 -7.52
CA VAL A 116 -19.07 -1.76 -7.49
C VAL A 116 -19.96 -0.52 -7.51
N ALA A 117 -19.70 0.47 -6.64
CA ALA A 117 -20.47 1.71 -6.63
C ALA A 117 -20.48 2.42 -8.00
N ALA A 118 -19.34 2.45 -8.69
CA ALA A 118 -19.25 3.02 -10.03
C ALA A 118 -19.95 2.17 -11.10
N ALA A 119 -19.87 0.85 -11.00
CA ALA A 119 -20.54 -0.07 -11.93
C ALA A 119 -22.06 0.01 -11.83
N ASP A 120 -22.60 0.06 -10.61
CA ASP A 120 -24.03 0.19 -10.34
C ASP A 120 -24.61 1.50 -10.89
N GLY A 121 -23.82 2.56 -10.92
CA GLY A 121 -24.16 3.82 -11.58
C GLY A 121 -23.89 3.85 -13.09
N GLY A 122 -23.54 2.71 -13.71
CA GLY A 122 -23.36 2.59 -15.16
C GLY A 122 -21.98 3.02 -15.70
N ALA A 123 -21.01 3.36 -14.84
CA ALA A 123 -19.69 3.83 -15.25
C ALA A 123 -18.72 2.69 -15.65
N TRP A 124 -19.20 1.65 -16.33
CA TRP A 124 -18.48 0.43 -16.66
C TRP A 124 -17.16 0.67 -17.40
N ALA A 125 -17.13 1.62 -18.33
CA ALA A 125 -15.90 1.92 -19.09
C ALA A 125 -14.77 2.38 -18.15
N ILE A 126 -15.10 3.20 -17.13
CA ILE A 126 -14.13 3.70 -16.16
C ILE A 126 -13.70 2.58 -15.21
N VAL A 127 -14.63 1.71 -14.79
CA VAL A 127 -14.31 0.54 -13.98
C VAL A 127 -13.33 -0.38 -14.70
N LEU A 128 -13.54 -0.67 -15.98
CA LEU A 128 -12.62 -1.51 -16.79
C LEU A 128 -11.22 -0.89 -16.89
N ILE A 129 -11.13 0.43 -17.10
CA ILE A 129 -9.86 1.16 -17.13
C ILE A 129 -9.18 1.09 -15.76
N ALA A 130 -9.94 1.28 -14.67
CA ALA A 130 -9.43 1.22 -13.30
C ALA A 130 -8.91 -0.17 -12.94
N VAL A 131 -9.63 -1.24 -13.33
CA VAL A 131 -9.19 -2.63 -13.15
C VAL A 131 -7.89 -2.87 -13.90
N ALA A 132 -7.81 -2.50 -15.18
CA ALA A 132 -6.58 -2.64 -15.97
C ALA A 132 -5.40 -1.87 -15.36
N ALA A 133 -5.62 -0.64 -14.89
CA ALA A 133 -4.63 0.16 -14.19
C ALA A 133 -4.20 -0.49 -12.85
N SER A 134 -5.13 -1.11 -12.12
CA SER A 134 -4.84 -1.83 -10.88
C SER A 134 -3.96 -3.06 -11.12
N ILE A 135 -4.21 -3.81 -12.19
CA ILE A 135 -3.37 -4.95 -12.60
C ILE A 135 -1.95 -4.47 -12.95
N ALA A 136 -1.84 -3.39 -13.73
CA ALA A 136 -0.55 -2.80 -14.06
C ALA A 136 0.20 -2.29 -12.80
N ALA A 137 -0.54 -1.76 -11.82
CA ALA A 137 0.04 -1.34 -10.54
C ALA A 137 0.54 -2.51 -9.70
N ALA A 138 -0.14 -3.65 -9.70
CA ALA A 138 0.28 -4.83 -8.96
C ALA A 138 1.70 -5.29 -9.35
N PHE A 139 2.09 -5.11 -10.61
CA PHE A 139 3.40 -5.48 -11.11
C PHE A 139 4.55 -4.83 -10.32
N PHE A 140 4.51 -3.53 -10.08
CA PHE A 140 5.60 -2.88 -9.37
C PHE A 140 5.58 -3.15 -7.86
N TYR A 141 4.44 -3.43 -7.25
CA TYR A 141 4.39 -3.87 -5.84
C TYR A 141 4.99 -5.26 -5.66
N VAL A 142 4.61 -6.20 -6.53
CA VAL A 142 5.19 -7.55 -6.52
C VAL A 142 6.68 -7.51 -6.81
N ARG A 143 7.15 -6.65 -7.72
CA ARG A 143 8.57 -6.44 -7.98
C ARG A 143 9.35 -6.07 -6.71
N VAL A 144 8.82 -5.19 -5.86
CA VAL A 144 9.47 -4.83 -4.59
C VAL A 144 9.51 -6.02 -3.63
N ILE A 145 8.43 -6.80 -3.55
CA ILE A 145 8.36 -8.00 -2.71
C ILE A 145 9.40 -9.04 -3.17
N VAL A 146 9.46 -9.31 -4.47
CA VAL A 146 10.45 -10.22 -5.06
C VAL A 146 11.87 -9.75 -4.75
N LEU A 147 12.15 -8.46 -4.87
CA LEU A 147 13.43 -7.88 -4.53
C LEU A 147 13.81 -8.12 -3.07
N MET A 148 12.87 -7.92 -2.14
CA MET A 148 13.14 -8.09 -0.71
C MET A 148 13.42 -9.54 -0.31
N PHE A 149 12.74 -10.51 -0.91
CA PHE A 149 12.82 -11.92 -0.48
C PHE A 149 13.69 -12.81 -1.36
N PHE A 150 13.74 -12.57 -2.67
CA PHE A 150 14.33 -13.50 -3.62
C PHE A 150 15.63 -13.00 -4.28
N THR A 151 15.94 -11.70 -4.19
CA THR A 151 17.18 -11.16 -4.75
C THR A 151 18.27 -11.10 -3.67
N ARG A 152 19.51 -11.51 -4.02
CA ARG A 152 20.66 -11.41 -3.12
C ARG A 152 21.24 -9.99 -3.16
N PRO A 153 21.74 -9.46 -2.02
CA PRO A 153 22.36 -8.13 -1.99
C PRO A 153 23.52 -7.97 -2.99
N GLU A 154 24.33 -9.02 -3.15
CA GLU A 154 25.49 -9.03 -4.07
C GLU A 154 25.06 -8.85 -5.53
N GLU A 155 23.88 -9.33 -5.90
CA GLU A 155 23.30 -9.24 -7.25
C GLU A 155 22.72 -7.84 -7.53
N SER A 156 22.52 -7.04 -6.51
CA SER A 156 21.83 -5.75 -6.61
C SER A 156 22.72 -4.56 -6.99
N GLY A 157 24.04 -4.76 -7.00
CA GLY A 157 25.02 -3.74 -7.36
C GLY A 157 25.22 -2.60 -6.35
N LYS A 158 24.53 -2.64 -5.21
CA LYS A 158 24.70 -1.69 -4.10
C LYS A 158 24.75 -2.40 -2.76
N PRO A 159 25.45 -1.84 -1.75
CA PRO A 159 25.41 -2.37 -0.39
C PRO A 159 23.97 -2.49 0.09
N GLY A 160 23.63 -3.61 0.71
CA GLY A 160 22.31 -3.84 1.23
C GLY A 160 22.01 -2.91 2.41
N ALA A 161 20.81 -2.38 2.46
CA ALA A 161 20.37 -1.54 3.56
C ALA A 161 20.23 -2.32 4.87
N GLN A 162 20.38 -1.66 5.99
CA GLN A 162 20.12 -2.21 7.32
C GLN A 162 18.78 -1.70 7.85
N ALA A 163 18.04 -2.57 8.53
CA ALA A 163 16.85 -2.15 9.25
C ALA A 163 17.24 -1.69 10.67
N VAL A 164 16.95 -0.45 10.98
CA VAL A 164 17.16 0.11 12.32
C VAL A 164 16.05 -0.40 13.24
N LYS A 165 16.39 -0.67 14.50
CA LYS A 165 15.42 -1.07 15.50
C LYS A 165 14.36 0.03 15.68
N PRO A 166 13.06 -0.28 15.51
CA PRO A 166 12.00 0.71 15.66
C PRO A 166 11.90 1.19 17.11
N SER A 167 11.54 2.45 17.30
CA SER A 167 11.07 2.92 18.61
C SER A 167 9.76 2.19 18.99
N PRO A 168 9.41 2.08 20.29
CA PRO A 168 8.15 1.44 20.69
C PRO A 168 6.92 2.06 20.00
N LEU A 169 6.91 3.38 19.82
CA LEU A 169 5.83 4.09 19.16
C LEU A 169 5.75 3.74 17.66
N THR A 170 6.89 3.71 16.97
CA THR A 170 6.95 3.32 15.55
C THR A 170 6.52 1.86 15.36
N ALA A 171 6.97 0.97 16.24
CA ALA A 171 6.55 -0.44 16.21
C ALA A 171 5.05 -0.59 16.42
N ALA A 172 4.48 0.14 17.40
CA ALA A 172 3.04 0.14 17.65
C ALA A 172 2.25 0.69 16.45
N ALA A 173 2.72 1.78 15.83
CA ALA A 173 2.08 2.33 14.63
C ALA A 173 2.05 1.33 13.47
N ILE A 174 3.18 0.66 13.19
CA ILE A 174 3.25 -0.38 12.16
C ILE A 174 2.30 -1.54 12.48
N ALA A 175 2.26 -1.99 13.74
CA ALA A 175 1.39 -3.08 14.18
C ALA A 175 -0.10 -2.71 14.03
N VAL A 176 -0.51 -1.52 14.47
CA VAL A 176 -1.88 -1.03 14.30
C VAL A 176 -2.25 -0.94 12.83
N CYS A 177 -1.36 -0.42 11.99
CA CYS A 177 -1.58 -0.36 10.55
C CYS A 177 -1.72 -1.75 9.92
N ALA A 178 -0.89 -2.71 10.32
CA ALA A 178 -0.96 -4.08 9.82
C ALA A 178 -2.27 -4.78 10.24
N VAL A 179 -2.62 -4.67 11.53
CA VAL A 179 -3.89 -5.21 12.06
C VAL A 179 -5.08 -4.55 11.36
N GLY A 180 -5.10 -3.23 11.22
CA GLY A 180 -6.16 -2.50 10.52
C GLY A 180 -6.30 -2.93 9.06
N THR A 181 -5.17 -3.14 8.37
CA THR A 181 -5.16 -3.61 6.97
C THR A 181 -5.79 -5.00 6.82
N VAL A 182 -5.48 -5.92 7.74
CA VAL A 182 -6.05 -7.28 7.72
C VAL A 182 -7.51 -7.25 8.18
N PHE A 183 -7.81 -6.54 9.27
CA PHE A 183 -9.16 -6.45 9.83
C PHE A 183 -10.17 -5.91 8.81
N LEU A 184 -9.86 -4.77 8.17
CA LEU A 184 -10.72 -4.19 7.14
C LEU A 184 -10.80 -5.04 5.87
N GLY A 185 -9.82 -5.90 5.62
CA GLY A 185 -9.84 -6.83 4.49
C GLY A 185 -10.69 -8.09 4.74
N VAL A 186 -10.72 -8.57 5.99
CA VAL A 186 -11.43 -9.80 6.37
C VAL A 186 -12.84 -9.52 6.87
N TRP A 187 -13.02 -8.43 7.63
CA TRP A 187 -14.30 -8.06 8.22
C TRP A 187 -14.63 -6.58 8.03
N PRO A 188 -14.95 -6.16 6.79
CA PRO A 188 -15.20 -4.76 6.45
C PRO A 188 -16.58 -4.25 6.91
N THR A 189 -17.54 -5.15 7.09
CA THR A 189 -18.98 -4.81 7.29
C THR A 189 -19.21 -3.78 8.40
N PRO A 190 -18.66 -3.91 9.62
CA PRO A 190 -18.95 -2.95 10.68
C PRO A 190 -18.54 -1.51 10.33
N VAL A 191 -17.42 -1.38 9.60
CA VAL A 191 -16.92 -0.07 9.18
C VAL A 191 -17.70 0.47 7.99
N LEU A 192 -18.07 -0.38 7.03
CA LEU A 192 -18.92 0.01 5.91
C LEU A 192 -20.30 0.51 6.38
N ASP A 193 -20.93 -0.19 7.35
CA ASP A 193 -22.22 0.22 7.91
C ASP A 193 -22.12 1.58 8.62
N LEU A 194 -21.05 1.79 9.39
CA LEU A 194 -20.81 3.08 10.04
C LEU A 194 -20.63 4.21 9.02
N LEU A 195 -19.84 3.97 7.97
CA LEU A 195 -19.58 4.96 6.92
C LEU A 195 -20.82 5.23 6.07
N ALA A 196 -21.66 4.22 5.82
CA ALA A 196 -22.95 4.41 5.14
C ALA A 196 -23.91 5.29 5.94
N GLN A 197 -23.90 5.17 7.27
CA GLN A 197 -24.67 6.07 8.14
C GLN A 197 -24.09 7.50 8.10
N ALA A 198 -22.76 7.63 8.19
CA ALA A 198 -22.11 8.94 8.14
C ALA A 198 -22.33 9.64 6.78
N ALA A 199 -22.33 8.91 5.69
CA ALA A 199 -22.52 9.46 4.35
C ALA A 199 -23.91 10.11 4.17
N ARG A 200 -24.93 9.65 4.90
CA ARG A 200 -26.29 10.26 4.86
C ARG A 200 -26.35 11.69 5.37
N PHE A 201 -25.35 12.14 6.13
CA PHE A 201 -25.29 13.54 6.61
C PHE A 201 -24.65 14.47 5.58
N VAL A 202 -24.07 13.92 4.50
CA VAL A 202 -23.36 14.69 3.46
C VAL A 202 -24.14 14.76 2.16
N ALA A 203 -25.12 13.88 2.00
CA ALA A 203 -26.06 13.84 0.86
C ALA A 203 -27.31 14.65 1.17
#